data_7186eacf366216c306cd62783b6a7b9c
#
_entry.id   7186eacf366216c306cd62783b6a7b9c
#
_cell.length_a   1.000
_cell.length_b   1.000
_cell.length_c   1.000
_cell.angle_alpha   90.00
_cell.angle_beta   90.00
_cell.angle_gamma   90.00
#
_symmetry.space_group_name_H-M   'P 1'
#
loop_
_entity.id
_entity.type
_entity.pdbx_description
1 polymer ?
#
loop_
_entity_poly.entity_id
_entity_poly.type
_entity_poly.pdbx_seq_one_letter_code
_entity_poly.pdbx_strand_id
1 'polypeptide(L)'
;MRKLSMVVCSVVSALMLCEATQAAEIYNKDGNKLDFYGRVKARHYISDGSMDGDRTFARLGFKGETQINESLTGFGQWEYQFLGFKTESEVRNDKNRLAFAGIRHNILGSLDYGRNYGVAYDVGALTDVLPDFGGDSWTYSDNYMTGRTTGVLTWRNTDFFGLVDGLTFSAQYQGKNDRDNLLEANGDGYGFSVSYDYEGFGIVAAYTNADRTSLQEKEGRKRFMTSKDSEGKEVITPRWIAGGKHAEFAGVGVKYNDNDLYLAADYSETRNMTPFGSAGIADKARNIEVVAQYMFDFGLRPSLAYVQSKGMDVKGGIVNYGDQSLVEYIDVGANYFLNKNMSLLIDYKINLIDESEFTKKAGVATDNI
;
A
#
# COMPACT_ATOMS: atom_id res chain seq x y z
N MET A 1 8.74 -28.25 -36.75
CA MET A 1 9.20 -26.96 -36.22
C MET A 1 8.14 -26.51 -35.21
N ARG A 2 8.42 -26.76 -33.97
CA ARG A 2 7.49 -26.47 -32.87
C ARG A 2 7.82 -25.07 -32.34
N LYS A 3 6.95 -24.09 -32.56
CA LYS A 3 6.97 -22.86 -31.81
C LYS A 3 6.34 -23.16 -30.48
N LEU A 4 7.13 -23.25 -29.44
CA LEU A 4 6.70 -23.39 -28.08
C LEU A 4 6.09 -22.04 -27.64
N SER A 5 4.84 -22.08 -27.28
CA SER A 5 4.09 -20.95 -26.72
C SER A 5 4.72 -20.51 -25.41
N MET A 6 5.38 -19.38 -25.42
CA MET A 6 5.78 -18.67 -24.21
C MET A 6 4.77 -17.55 -24.00
N VAL A 7 3.60 -17.94 -23.55
CA VAL A 7 2.55 -16.99 -23.15
C VAL A 7 2.03 -17.46 -21.79
N VAL A 8 1.93 -16.57 -20.88
CA VAL A 8 1.43 -16.57 -19.52
C VAL A 8 2.54 -16.34 -18.49
N CYS A 9 2.86 -15.08 -18.26
CA CYS A 9 3.42 -14.60 -16.98
C CYS A 9 3.52 -13.07 -16.86
N SER A 10 2.83 -12.27 -17.67
CA SER A 10 3.12 -10.82 -17.71
C SER A 10 2.25 -9.92 -16.80
N VAL A 11 1.20 -10.41 -16.17
CA VAL A 11 0.28 -9.55 -15.40
C VAL A 11 0.33 -9.76 -13.88
N VAL A 12 0.88 -10.88 -13.42
CA VAL A 12 1.18 -11.07 -12.00
C VAL A 12 2.50 -10.37 -11.60
N SER A 13 3.30 -9.97 -12.57
CA SER A 13 4.63 -9.37 -12.36
C SER A 13 4.62 -7.91 -11.91
N ALA A 14 3.61 -7.13 -12.20
CA ALA A 14 3.56 -5.72 -11.76
C ALA A 14 3.27 -5.56 -10.26
N LEU A 15 2.60 -6.53 -9.63
CA LEU A 15 2.36 -6.59 -8.19
C LEU A 15 3.44 -7.31 -7.39
N MET A 16 4.49 -7.84 -8.05
CA MET A 16 5.53 -8.66 -7.42
C MET A 16 6.94 -8.10 -7.53
N LEU A 17 7.15 -6.83 -7.89
CA LEU A 17 8.47 -6.22 -7.76
C LEU A 17 8.85 -5.89 -6.31
N CYS A 18 7.94 -6.09 -5.38
CA CYS A 18 8.29 -6.14 -3.96
C CYS A 18 8.95 -7.47 -3.65
N GLU A 19 10.28 -7.57 -3.79
CA GLU A 19 11.12 -8.70 -3.39
C GLU A 19 10.47 -10.06 -3.67
N ALA A 20 10.77 -10.65 -4.83
CA ALA A 20 10.25 -11.94 -5.25
C ALA A 20 10.53 -13.02 -4.19
N THR A 21 9.60 -13.20 -3.26
CA THR A 21 9.55 -14.41 -2.46
C THR A 21 9.21 -15.53 -3.42
N GLN A 22 10.21 -16.29 -3.86
CA GLN A 22 9.97 -17.45 -4.71
C GLN A 22 9.07 -18.41 -3.94
N ALA A 23 7.87 -18.62 -4.47
CA ALA A 23 6.97 -19.63 -3.94
C ALA A 23 7.57 -21.02 -4.24
N ALA A 24 7.65 -21.84 -3.20
CA ALA A 24 7.97 -23.25 -3.38
C ALA A 24 6.67 -24.00 -3.70
N GLU A 25 6.62 -24.67 -4.84
CA GLU A 25 5.52 -25.55 -5.18
C GLU A 25 5.54 -26.74 -4.20
N ILE A 26 4.50 -26.87 -3.36
CA ILE A 26 4.35 -28.00 -2.43
C ILE A 26 3.57 -29.12 -3.09
N TYR A 27 2.59 -28.78 -3.91
CA TYR A 27 1.70 -29.72 -4.54
C TYR A 27 1.27 -29.20 -5.91
N ASN A 28 1.30 -30.08 -6.92
CA ASN A 28 0.78 -29.79 -8.25
C ASN A 28 0.37 -31.09 -8.93
N LYS A 29 -0.90 -31.44 -8.81
CA LYS A 29 -1.44 -32.67 -9.37
C LYS A 29 -2.94 -32.55 -9.64
N ASP A 30 -3.38 -33.19 -10.73
CA ASP A 30 -4.80 -33.30 -11.08
C ASP A 30 -5.53 -31.96 -11.14
N GLY A 31 -4.86 -30.92 -11.70
CA GLY A 31 -5.41 -29.56 -11.80
C GLY A 31 -5.44 -28.79 -10.47
N ASN A 32 -4.84 -29.30 -9.41
CA ASN A 32 -4.72 -28.63 -8.13
C ASN A 32 -3.28 -28.23 -7.87
N LYS A 33 -3.07 -27.00 -7.43
CA LYS A 33 -1.76 -26.44 -7.11
C LYS A 33 -1.76 -25.75 -5.76
N LEU A 34 -0.69 -25.96 -4.97
CA LEU A 34 -0.45 -25.28 -3.71
C LEU A 34 1.01 -24.81 -3.66
N ASP A 35 1.19 -23.52 -3.57
CA ASP A 35 2.49 -22.87 -3.40
C ASP A 35 2.61 -22.33 -1.96
N PHE A 36 3.76 -22.53 -1.35
CA PHE A 36 4.16 -21.90 -0.10
C PHE A 36 5.22 -20.81 -0.37
N TYR A 37 5.08 -19.66 0.24
CA TYR A 37 6.05 -18.59 0.14
C TYR A 37 6.22 -17.86 1.47
N GLY A 38 7.31 -17.12 1.60
CA GLY A 38 7.55 -16.31 2.78
C GLY A 38 8.94 -15.71 2.80
N ARG A 39 9.18 -14.88 3.80
CA ARG A 39 10.49 -14.27 4.03
C ARG A 39 10.71 -13.97 5.51
N VAL A 40 11.96 -13.92 5.92
CA VAL A 40 12.39 -13.30 7.17
C VAL A 40 13.17 -12.05 6.80
N LYS A 41 12.77 -10.90 7.33
CA LYS A 41 13.48 -9.62 7.17
C LYS A 41 14.00 -9.18 8.54
N ALA A 42 15.29 -9.40 8.77
CA ALA A 42 15.99 -8.87 9.94
C ALA A 42 16.36 -7.41 9.63
N ARG A 43 15.88 -6.46 10.43
CA ARG A 43 16.15 -5.05 10.22
C ARG A 43 16.20 -4.29 11.54
N HIS A 44 17.06 -3.29 11.56
CA HIS A 44 17.22 -2.37 12.68
C HIS A 44 17.17 -0.95 12.16
N TYR A 45 16.33 -0.10 12.74
CA TYR A 45 16.28 1.32 12.44
C TYR A 45 17.16 2.09 13.42
N ILE A 46 17.81 3.12 12.91
CA ILE A 46 18.60 4.07 13.69
C ILE A 46 17.94 5.44 13.49
N SER A 47 17.32 5.97 14.54
CA SER A 47 16.56 7.22 14.49
C SER A 47 16.47 7.82 15.90
N ASP A 48 16.38 9.14 15.98
CA ASP A 48 16.09 9.85 17.23
C ASP A 48 14.60 9.74 17.63
N GLY A 49 13.76 9.23 16.74
CA GLY A 49 12.31 9.11 16.92
C GLY A 49 11.83 7.75 17.44
N SER A 50 10.52 7.56 17.44
CA SER A 50 9.85 6.33 17.92
C SER A 50 10.10 5.10 17.04
N MET A 51 10.72 5.28 15.88
CA MET A 51 11.03 4.17 14.95
C MET A 51 12.34 3.47 15.28
N ASP A 52 13.18 4.01 16.17
CA ASP A 52 14.46 3.41 16.57
C ASP A 52 14.32 1.97 17.05
N GLY A 53 15.34 1.14 16.76
CA GLY A 53 15.45 -0.22 17.25
C GLY A 53 15.07 -1.33 16.29
N ASP A 54 14.97 -2.54 16.82
CA ASP A 54 14.65 -3.74 16.06
C ASP A 54 13.21 -3.71 15.50
N ARG A 55 13.09 -4.05 14.22
CA ARG A 55 11.84 -4.17 13.49
C ARG A 55 11.76 -5.47 12.67
N THR A 56 12.50 -6.48 13.09
CA THR A 56 12.54 -7.81 12.49
C THR A 56 11.15 -8.43 12.39
N PHE A 57 10.86 -9.06 11.26
CA PHE A 57 9.61 -9.81 11.08
C PHE A 57 9.83 -11.08 10.24
N ALA A 58 8.93 -12.04 10.40
CA ALA A 58 8.75 -13.15 9.48
C ALA A 58 7.40 -13.04 8.80
N ARG A 59 7.34 -13.40 7.52
CA ARG A 59 6.11 -13.47 6.73
C ARG A 59 6.01 -14.82 6.05
N LEU A 60 4.82 -15.39 6.01
CA LEU A 60 4.56 -16.60 5.26
C LEU A 60 3.14 -16.56 4.69
N GLY A 61 2.93 -17.31 3.62
CA GLY A 61 1.65 -17.40 2.95
C GLY A 61 1.54 -18.62 2.06
N PHE A 62 0.31 -18.89 1.65
CA PHE A 62 -0.06 -19.93 0.71
C PHE A 62 -0.83 -19.32 -0.45
N LYS A 63 -0.58 -19.85 -1.65
CA LYS A 63 -1.42 -19.63 -2.84
C LYS A 63 -1.93 -20.98 -3.29
N GLY A 64 -3.24 -21.10 -3.44
CA GLY A 64 -3.89 -22.32 -3.92
C GLY A 64 -4.66 -22.07 -5.20
N GLU A 65 -4.63 -23.03 -6.12
CA GLU A 65 -5.43 -23.03 -7.33
C GLU A 65 -6.06 -24.42 -7.54
N THR A 66 -7.27 -24.45 -8.06
CA THR A 66 -7.96 -25.69 -8.47
C THR A 66 -8.66 -25.46 -9.80
N GLN A 67 -8.38 -26.31 -10.78
CA GLN A 67 -9.06 -26.29 -12.06
C GLN A 67 -10.46 -26.87 -11.92
N ILE A 68 -11.50 -26.05 -12.18
CA ILE A 68 -12.90 -26.46 -12.10
C ILE A 68 -13.33 -27.08 -13.42
N ASN A 69 -12.93 -26.47 -14.55
CA ASN A 69 -13.10 -26.96 -15.91
C ASN A 69 -12.05 -26.32 -16.85
N GLU A 70 -12.16 -26.52 -18.15
CA GLU A 70 -11.19 -26.04 -19.13
C GLU A 70 -11.00 -24.50 -19.14
N SER A 71 -12.00 -23.73 -18.73
CA SER A 71 -11.98 -22.27 -18.75
C SER A 71 -12.03 -21.61 -17.38
N LEU A 72 -12.29 -22.37 -16.31
CA LEU A 72 -12.54 -21.84 -14.98
C LEU A 72 -11.62 -22.45 -13.93
N THR A 73 -10.94 -21.60 -13.17
CA THR A 73 -10.05 -21.94 -12.06
C THR A 73 -10.50 -21.26 -10.79
N GLY A 74 -10.66 -22.02 -9.71
CA GLY A 74 -10.78 -21.47 -8.36
C GLY A 74 -9.40 -21.13 -7.81
N PHE A 75 -9.27 -20.04 -7.09
CA PHE A 75 -8.00 -19.65 -6.47
C PHE A 75 -8.19 -18.99 -5.11
N GLY A 76 -7.14 -18.97 -4.31
CA GLY A 76 -7.14 -18.29 -3.03
C GLY A 76 -5.72 -18.00 -2.54
N GLN A 77 -5.61 -17.00 -1.67
CA GLN A 77 -4.35 -16.63 -1.07
C GLN A 77 -4.55 -16.23 0.39
N TRP A 78 -3.63 -16.69 1.23
CA TRP A 78 -3.51 -16.25 2.62
C TRP A 78 -2.08 -15.83 2.90
N GLU A 79 -1.89 -14.69 3.59
CA GLU A 79 -0.59 -14.16 3.98
C GLU A 79 -0.64 -13.59 5.38
N TYR A 80 0.32 -14.00 6.21
CA TYR A 80 0.43 -13.56 7.60
C TYR A 80 1.84 -13.07 7.93
N GLN A 81 1.95 -12.06 8.80
CA GLN A 81 3.21 -11.50 9.24
C GLN A 81 3.31 -11.53 10.76
N PHE A 82 4.38 -12.13 11.24
CA PHE A 82 4.75 -12.24 12.64
C PHE A 82 5.80 -11.18 12.98
N LEU A 83 5.64 -10.49 14.09
CA LEU A 83 6.63 -9.53 14.60
C LEU A 83 7.70 -10.24 15.40
N GLY A 84 8.93 -10.34 14.87
CA GLY A 84 10.05 -11.04 15.49
C GLY A 84 10.75 -10.25 16.59
N PHE A 85 10.51 -8.95 16.67
CA PHE A 85 11.14 -8.07 17.66
C PHE A 85 10.37 -7.96 19.00
N LYS A 86 9.19 -8.58 19.09
CA LYS A 86 8.41 -8.60 20.33
C LYS A 86 8.88 -9.71 21.26
N THR A 87 8.88 -9.44 22.57
CA THR A 87 9.19 -10.45 23.57
C THR A 87 8.10 -11.51 23.65
N GLU A 88 8.40 -12.69 24.18
CA GLU A 88 7.43 -13.80 24.27
C GLU A 88 6.20 -13.46 25.11
N SER A 89 6.33 -12.55 26.07
CA SER A 89 5.26 -12.13 26.99
C SER A 89 4.45 -10.94 26.50
N GLU A 90 4.91 -10.21 25.47
CA GLU A 90 4.16 -9.07 24.93
C GLU A 90 3.01 -9.51 24.04
N VAL A 91 1.92 -8.73 24.07
CA VAL A 91 0.83 -8.86 23.10
C VAL A 91 1.39 -8.55 21.70
N ARG A 92 1.31 -9.54 20.80
CA ARG A 92 1.78 -9.39 19.43
C ARG A 92 0.68 -8.73 18.59
N ASN A 93 1.06 -7.66 17.90
CA ASN A 93 0.22 -7.06 16.85
C ASN A 93 0.58 -7.66 15.50
N ASP A 94 0.55 -8.99 15.42
CA ASP A 94 0.75 -9.74 14.19
C ASP A 94 -0.32 -9.36 13.16
N LYS A 95 -0.01 -9.51 11.86
CA LYS A 95 -0.87 -8.96 10.81
C LYS A 95 -1.35 -10.05 9.85
N ASN A 96 -2.66 -10.26 9.79
CA ASN A 96 -3.28 -10.92 8.64
C ASN A 96 -3.24 -9.95 7.45
N ARG A 97 -2.36 -10.20 6.48
CA ARG A 97 -2.11 -9.28 5.37
C ARG A 97 -3.07 -9.50 4.22
N LEU A 98 -3.22 -10.74 3.80
CA LEU A 98 -4.13 -11.16 2.72
C LEU A 98 -4.94 -12.38 3.18
N ALA A 99 -6.20 -12.44 2.80
CA ALA A 99 -7.09 -13.59 3.00
C ALA A 99 -8.28 -13.44 2.06
N PHE A 100 -8.17 -13.97 0.85
CA PHE A 100 -9.20 -13.90 -0.17
C PHE A 100 -9.27 -15.16 -0.99
N ALA A 101 -10.43 -15.40 -1.62
CA ALA A 101 -10.64 -16.47 -2.58
C ALA A 101 -11.51 -15.98 -3.73
N GLY A 102 -11.39 -16.62 -4.87
CA GLY A 102 -12.10 -16.22 -6.07
C GLY A 102 -12.11 -17.28 -7.14
N ILE A 103 -12.67 -16.89 -8.28
CA ILE A 103 -12.70 -17.67 -9.51
C ILE A 103 -12.08 -16.86 -10.64
N ARG A 104 -11.40 -17.51 -11.54
CA ARG A 104 -10.79 -16.90 -12.74
C ARG A 104 -11.25 -17.65 -13.98
N HIS A 105 -11.77 -16.91 -14.93
CA HIS A 105 -12.07 -17.36 -16.27
C HIS A 105 -11.02 -16.83 -17.25
N ASN A 106 -10.56 -17.66 -18.18
CA ASN A 106 -9.45 -17.33 -19.10
C ASN A 106 -9.70 -16.09 -19.99
N ILE A 107 -10.95 -15.69 -20.21
CA ILE A 107 -11.29 -14.51 -21.04
C ILE A 107 -11.94 -13.41 -20.17
N LEU A 108 -12.88 -13.80 -19.29
CA LEU A 108 -13.67 -12.83 -18.53
C LEU A 108 -12.90 -12.21 -17.34
N GLY A 109 -11.71 -12.75 -17.04
CA GLY A 109 -10.89 -12.30 -15.92
C GLY A 109 -11.25 -12.99 -14.61
N SER A 110 -10.86 -12.37 -13.50
CA SER A 110 -11.04 -12.91 -12.14
C SER A 110 -12.08 -12.12 -11.34
N LEU A 111 -12.75 -12.81 -10.44
CA LEU A 111 -13.59 -12.23 -9.41
C LEU A 111 -13.16 -12.82 -8.07
N ASP A 112 -12.74 -12.00 -7.13
CA ASP A 112 -12.33 -12.43 -5.79
C ASP A 112 -12.99 -11.60 -4.70
N TYR A 113 -13.09 -12.20 -3.51
CA TYR A 113 -13.62 -11.54 -2.32
C TYR A 113 -12.78 -11.84 -1.09
N GLY A 114 -12.59 -10.82 -0.26
CA GLY A 114 -11.96 -10.96 1.04
C GLY A 114 -11.09 -9.78 1.45
N ARG A 115 -9.97 -10.07 2.15
CA ARG A 115 -8.93 -9.09 2.47
C ARG A 115 -7.88 -9.11 1.36
N ASN A 116 -7.89 -8.08 0.54
CA ASN A 116 -7.01 -7.95 -0.62
C ASN A 116 -6.56 -6.50 -0.80
N TYR A 117 -5.79 -6.22 -1.84
CA TYR A 117 -5.42 -4.85 -2.20
C TYR A 117 -6.61 -4.09 -2.79
N GLY A 118 -6.74 -2.83 -2.40
CA GLY A 118 -7.65 -1.89 -3.03
C GLY A 118 -7.17 -1.45 -4.40
N VAL A 119 -8.09 -1.12 -5.32
CA VAL A 119 -7.73 -0.75 -6.71
C VAL A 119 -6.93 0.54 -6.81
N ALA A 120 -6.98 1.45 -5.83
CA ALA A 120 -6.12 2.62 -5.80
C ALA A 120 -4.64 2.21 -5.69
N TYR A 121 -4.33 1.10 -5.01
CA TYR A 121 -2.96 0.59 -4.90
C TYR A 121 -2.34 0.20 -6.24
N ASP A 122 -3.12 -0.03 -7.30
CA ASP A 122 -2.58 -0.27 -8.63
C ASP A 122 -1.69 0.91 -9.09
N VAL A 123 -1.98 2.15 -8.65
CA VAL A 123 -1.15 3.34 -8.85
C VAL A 123 0.07 3.32 -7.93
N GLY A 124 -0.13 3.17 -6.62
CA GLY A 124 0.96 3.22 -5.63
C GLY A 124 1.95 2.06 -5.73
N ALA A 125 1.54 0.93 -6.30
CA ALA A 125 2.43 -0.21 -6.51
C ALA A 125 3.61 0.10 -7.44
N LEU A 126 3.52 1.16 -8.26
CA LEU A 126 4.62 1.57 -9.14
C LEU A 126 5.78 2.18 -8.35
N THR A 127 5.51 2.86 -7.24
CA THR A 127 6.51 3.58 -6.45
C THR A 127 6.84 2.88 -5.12
N ASP A 128 6.01 1.92 -4.66
CA ASP A 128 6.26 1.09 -3.46
C ASP A 128 7.28 -0.03 -3.74
N VAL A 129 8.49 0.35 -4.18
CA VAL A 129 9.56 -0.58 -4.63
C VAL A 129 10.89 -0.32 -3.95
N LEU A 130 10.96 0.58 -2.98
CA LEU A 130 12.17 0.91 -2.22
C LEU A 130 12.61 -0.26 -1.31
N PRO A 131 13.88 -0.28 -0.85
CA PRO A 131 14.38 -1.38 -0.02
C PRO A 131 13.59 -1.59 1.27
N ASP A 132 13.15 -0.52 1.93
CA ASP A 132 12.37 -0.62 3.17
C ASP A 132 11.29 0.46 3.34
N PHE A 133 11.50 1.68 2.87
CA PHE A 133 10.56 2.79 2.93
C PHE A 133 9.74 2.90 1.63
N GLY A 134 9.06 4.03 1.42
CA GLY A 134 8.21 4.30 0.26
C GLY A 134 6.76 3.85 0.41
N GLY A 135 5.91 4.27 -0.53
CA GLY A 135 4.50 3.94 -0.56
C GLY A 135 3.73 4.42 0.69
N ASP A 136 4.20 5.49 1.36
CA ASP A 136 3.63 5.99 2.61
C ASP A 136 3.09 7.42 2.54
N SER A 137 3.01 7.99 1.34
CA SER A 137 2.38 9.30 1.15
C SER A 137 0.85 9.23 1.22
N TRP A 138 0.24 8.14 0.73
CA TRP A 138 -1.21 7.94 0.69
C TRP A 138 -1.66 6.47 0.75
N THR A 139 -0.77 5.49 0.59
CA THR A 139 -1.12 4.06 0.61
C THR A 139 -1.07 3.49 2.02
N TYR A 140 -2.22 3.41 2.68
CA TYR A 140 -2.34 2.86 4.02
C TYR A 140 -3.19 1.60 4.05
N SER A 141 -2.79 0.62 4.86
CA SER A 141 -3.63 -0.57 5.09
C SER A 141 -4.88 -0.21 5.88
N ASP A 142 -6.01 -0.80 5.49
CA ASP A 142 -7.33 -0.59 6.10
C ASP A 142 -7.84 0.87 6.02
N ASN A 143 -7.25 1.68 5.15
CA ASN A 143 -7.70 3.02 4.84
C ASN A 143 -8.39 3.02 3.48
N TYR A 144 -9.69 2.74 3.49
CA TYR A 144 -10.49 2.56 2.27
C TYR A 144 -9.82 1.57 1.30
N MET A 145 -9.77 1.89 -0.01
CA MET A 145 -9.18 1.05 -1.07
C MET A 145 -7.76 1.48 -1.47
N THR A 146 -6.97 2.11 -0.56
CA THR A 146 -5.62 2.63 -0.88
C THR A 146 -4.49 1.63 -0.64
N GLY A 147 -4.70 0.63 0.18
CA GLY A 147 -3.73 -0.41 0.48
C GLY A 147 -4.45 -1.75 0.67
N ARG A 148 -3.89 -2.64 1.48
CA ARG A 148 -4.60 -3.89 1.84
C ARG A 148 -5.78 -3.56 2.73
N THR A 149 -6.96 -4.06 2.38
CA THR A 149 -8.19 -3.77 3.12
C THR A 149 -9.14 -4.96 3.13
N THR A 150 -10.11 -4.97 4.02
CA THR A 150 -11.09 -6.04 4.20
C THR A 150 -12.39 -5.75 3.47
N GLY A 151 -13.12 -6.83 3.11
CA GLY A 151 -14.47 -6.74 2.58
C GLY A 151 -14.52 -6.20 1.15
N VAL A 152 -13.48 -6.48 0.35
CA VAL A 152 -13.44 -6.07 -1.05
C VAL A 152 -13.86 -7.20 -1.99
N LEU A 153 -14.77 -6.89 -2.90
CA LEU A 153 -15.11 -7.71 -4.05
C LEU A 153 -14.46 -7.08 -5.27
N THR A 154 -13.52 -7.78 -5.89
CA THR A 154 -12.73 -7.26 -7.00
C THR A 154 -12.96 -8.08 -8.25
N TRP A 155 -13.34 -7.42 -9.34
CA TRP A 155 -13.26 -7.96 -10.68
C TRP A 155 -12.06 -7.34 -11.40
N ARG A 156 -11.25 -8.20 -12.06
CA ARG A 156 -10.09 -7.77 -12.84
C ARG A 156 -10.04 -8.52 -14.16
N ASN A 157 -9.93 -7.79 -15.26
CA ASN A 157 -9.76 -8.34 -16.59
C ASN A 157 -8.43 -7.84 -17.17
N THR A 158 -7.61 -8.77 -17.58
CA THR A 158 -6.31 -8.52 -18.21
C THR A 158 -6.41 -8.71 -19.71
N ASP A 159 -5.56 -8.02 -20.46
CA ASP A 159 -5.48 -8.08 -21.92
C ASP A 159 -6.81 -7.77 -22.63
N PHE A 160 -7.66 -6.98 -21.95
CA PHE A 160 -8.97 -6.54 -22.46
C PHE A 160 -9.74 -7.66 -23.16
N PHE A 161 -10.09 -8.70 -22.40
CA PHE A 161 -10.78 -9.90 -22.89
C PHE A 161 -9.96 -10.69 -23.95
N GLY A 162 -8.63 -10.54 -23.96
CA GLY A 162 -7.72 -11.12 -24.95
C GLY A 162 -7.69 -10.37 -26.29
N LEU A 163 -8.17 -9.14 -26.33
CA LEU A 163 -8.22 -8.31 -27.54
C LEU A 163 -7.08 -7.29 -27.62
N VAL A 164 -6.56 -6.84 -26.48
CA VAL A 164 -5.48 -5.83 -26.39
C VAL A 164 -4.52 -6.24 -25.30
N ASP A 165 -3.38 -6.78 -25.71
CA ASP A 165 -2.31 -7.22 -24.81
C ASP A 165 -1.85 -6.04 -23.93
N GLY A 166 -1.67 -6.29 -22.63
CA GLY A 166 -1.22 -5.31 -21.65
C GLY A 166 -2.29 -4.35 -21.13
N LEU A 167 -3.51 -4.32 -21.71
CA LEU A 167 -4.59 -3.45 -21.22
C LEU A 167 -5.42 -4.16 -20.13
N THR A 168 -5.37 -3.62 -18.92
CA THR A 168 -6.07 -4.19 -17.74
C THR A 168 -7.12 -3.23 -17.21
N PHE A 169 -8.29 -3.76 -16.87
CA PHE A 169 -9.35 -3.06 -16.14
C PHE A 169 -9.67 -3.75 -14.83
N SER A 170 -9.97 -2.95 -13.82
CA SER A 170 -10.46 -3.46 -12.54
C SER A 170 -11.65 -2.65 -12.06
N ALA A 171 -12.60 -3.33 -11.43
CA ALA A 171 -13.70 -2.73 -10.69
C ALA A 171 -13.77 -3.38 -9.30
N GLN A 172 -13.95 -2.57 -8.27
CA GLN A 172 -13.96 -3.03 -6.89
C GLN A 172 -15.10 -2.40 -6.11
N TYR A 173 -15.74 -3.20 -5.27
CA TYR A 173 -16.66 -2.75 -4.24
C TYR A 173 -16.06 -3.08 -2.88
N GLN A 174 -16.12 -2.13 -1.94
CA GLN A 174 -15.76 -2.34 -0.54
C GLN A 174 -16.99 -2.21 0.33
N GLY A 175 -17.28 -3.26 1.09
CA GLY A 175 -18.34 -3.23 2.10
C GLY A 175 -17.96 -2.38 3.32
N LYS A 176 -18.96 -1.83 3.99
CA LYS A 176 -18.80 -1.05 5.21
C LYS A 176 -18.10 -1.85 6.33
N ASN A 177 -17.15 -1.19 7.00
CA ASN A 177 -16.49 -1.69 8.21
C ASN A 177 -16.61 -0.64 9.32
N ASP A 178 -17.51 -0.86 10.26
CA ASP A 178 -17.61 -0.05 11.48
C ASP A 178 -16.48 -0.45 12.44
N ARG A 179 -15.62 0.49 12.78
CA ARG A 179 -14.49 0.32 13.71
C ARG A 179 -14.35 1.55 14.59
N ASP A 180 -13.86 1.35 15.81
CA ASP A 180 -13.58 2.46 16.75
C ASP A 180 -12.39 3.31 16.27
N ASN A 181 -11.42 2.67 15.58
CA ASN A 181 -10.32 3.38 14.95
C ASN A 181 -10.82 4.10 13.69
N LEU A 182 -10.87 5.44 13.75
CA LEU A 182 -11.36 6.27 12.65
C LEU A 182 -10.50 6.17 11.37
N LEU A 183 -9.21 5.83 11.50
CA LEU A 183 -8.31 5.68 10.37
C LEU A 183 -8.56 4.39 9.60
N GLU A 184 -9.19 3.40 10.21
CA GLU A 184 -9.43 2.06 9.65
C GLU A 184 -10.90 1.78 9.36
N ALA A 185 -11.82 2.67 9.78
CA ALA A 185 -13.24 2.55 9.51
C ALA A 185 -13.59 3.08 8.12
N ASN A 186 -14.56 2.46 7.45
CA ASN A 186 -15.09 2.91 6.16
C ASN A 186 -16.59 2.60 6.04
N GLY A 187 -17.31 3.41 5.28
CA GLY A 187 -18.62 3.05 4.74
C GLY A 187 -18.50 2.22 3.47
N ASP A 188 -19.61 2.00 2.77
CA ASP A 188 -19.63 1.34 1.47
C ASP A 188 -18.89 2.18 0.43
N GLY A 189 -18.17 1.53 -0.48
CA GLY A 189 -17.39 2.23 -1.48
C GLY A 189 -17.24 1.44 -2.78
N TYR A 190 -16.84 2.14 -3.82
CA TYR A 190 -16.49 1.57 -5.11
C TYR A 190 -15.23 2.21 -5.68
N GLY A 191 -14.56 1.49 -6.56
CA GLY A 191 -13.37 1.98 -7.23
C GLY A 191 -13.13 1.28 -8.56
N PHE A 192 -12.32 1.93 -9.38
CA PHE A 192 -11.94 1.46 -10.71
C PHE A 192 -10.46 1.74 -10.94
N SER A 193 -9.80 0.87 -11.69
CA SER A 193 -8.48 1.14 -12.23
C SER A 193 -8.41 0.71 -13.69
N VAL A 194 -7.53 1.37 -14.44
CA VAL A 194 -7.13 1.00 -15.79
C VAL A 194 -5.63 1.14 -15.90
N SER A 195 -4.97 0.13 -16.45
CA SER A 195 -3.55 0.19 -16.75
C SER A 195 -3.25 -0.33 -18.16
N TYR A 196 -2.20 0.20 -18.75
CA TYR A 196 -1.66 -0.28 -20.01
C TYR A 196 -0.14 -0.41 -19.92
N ASP A 197 0.36 -1.59 -20.23
CA ASP A 197 1.79 -1.93 -20.23
C ASP A 197 2.21 -2.30 -21.64
N TYR A 198 3.28 -1.65 -22.15
CA TYR A 198 3.83 -1.91 -23.48
C TYR A 198 5.33 -1.66 -23.52
N GLU A 199 6.13 -2.66 -23.94
CA GLU A 199 7.59 -2.56 -24.15
C GLU A 199 8.34 -1.84 -23.00
N GLY A 200 8.09 -2.26 -21.76
CA GLY A 200 8.71 -1.67 -20.56
C GLY A 200 8.04 -0.39 -20.05
N PHE A 201 7.23 0.29 -20.86
CA PHE A 201 6.44 1.42 -20.42
C PHE A 201 5.10 0.97 -19.81
N GLY A 202 4.68 1.63 -18.75
CA GLY A 202 3.37 1.40 -18.15
C GLY A 202 2.73 2.71 -17.72
N ILE A 203 1.41 2.77 -17.85
CA ILE A 203 0.58 3.85 -17.31
C ILE A 203 -0.59 3.23 -16.55
N VAL A 204 -0.95 3.82 -15.44
CA VAL A 204 -2.13 3.40 -14.66
C VAL A 204 -2.88 4.62 -14.15
N ALA A 205 -4.18 4.52 -14.11
CA ALA A 205 -5.06 5.49 -13.45
C ALA A 205 -6.07 4.75 -12.58
N ALA A 206 -6.42 5.33 -11.42
CA ALA A 206 -7.44 4.79 -10.54
C ALA A 206 -8.27 5.89 -9.88
N TYR A 207 -9.51 5.53 -9.59
CA TYR A 207 -10.45 6.36 -8.83
C TYR A 207 -11.18 5.50 -7.81
N THR A 208 -11.33 6.01 -6.59
CA THR A 208 -12.19 5.39 -5.56
C THR A 208 -13.05 6.43 -4.86
N ASN A 209 -14.24 6.01 -4.47
CA ASN A 209 -15.15 6.81 -3.65
C ASN A 209 -15.82 5.89 -2.64
N ALA A 210 -15.81 6.27 -1.38
CA ALA A 210 -16.44 5.53 -0.31
C ALA A 210 -17.14 6.47 0.67
N ASP A 211 -18.23 6.02 1.24
CA ASP A 211 -18.88 6.72 2.34
C ASP A 211 -17.98 6.70 3.58
N ARG A 212 -18.04 7.75 4.35
CA ARG A 212 -17.48 7.78 5.70
C ARG A 212 -18.52 7.32 6.71
N THR A 213 -18.08 6.67 7.78
CA THR A 213 -19.00 6.21 8.82
C THR A 213 -19.60 7.40 9.59
N SER A 214 -20.79 7.20 10.19
CA SER A 214 -21.43 8.21 11.03
C SER A 214 -20.51 8.67 12.18
N LEU A 215 -19.64 7.79 12.69
CA LEU A 215 -18.65 8.13 13.72
C LEU A 215 -17.59 9.08 13.17
N GLN A 216 -17.03 8.79 12.00
CA GLN A 216 -16.06 9.67 11.33
C GLN A 216 -16.65 11.06 11.04
N GLU A 217 -17.89 11.12 10.55
CA GLU A 217 -18.58 12.41 10.33
C GLU A 217 -18.83 13.17 11.64
N LYS A 218 -19.28 12.48 12.70
CA LYS A 218 -19.49 13.07 14.02
C LYS A 218 -18.21 13.65 14.61
N GLU A 219 -17.11 12.89 14.53
CA GLU A 219 -15.81 13.30 15.03
C GLU A 219 -15.21 14.44 14.18
N GLY A 220 -15.41 14.44 12.87
CA GLY A 220 -14.97 15.50 11.96
C GLY A 220 -15.68 16.85 12.15
N ARG A 221 -16.87 16.86 12.79
CA ARG A 221 -17.57 18.11 13.16
C ARG A 221 -17.04 18.74 14.44
N LYS A 222 -16.31 17.98 15.27
CA LYS A 222 -15.72 18.49 16.50
C LYS A 222 -14.45 19.28 16.20
N ARG A 223 -14.30 20.42 16.82
CA ARG A 223 -13.08 21.25 16.70
C ARG A 223 -12.04 20.93 17.76
N PHE A 224 -12.46 20.41 18.90
CA PHE A 224 -11.61 20.10 20.04
C PHE A 224 -11.95 18.75 20.64
N MET A 225 -10.96 18.16 21.29
CA MET A 225 -11.10 17.00 22.16
C MET A 225 -10.79 17.42 23.59
N THR A 226 -11.53 16.83 24.54
CA THR A 226 -11.21 16.93 25.97
C THR A 226 -10.67 15.56 26.42
N SER A 227 -9.50 15.55 26.98
CA SER A 227 -8.87 14.40 27.63
C SER A 227 -8.45 14.75 29.05
N LYS A 228 -8.01 13.78 29.84
CA LYS A 228 -7.38 14.03 31.14
C LYS A 228 -5.90 13.69 31.05
N ASP A 229 -5.04 14.52 31.60
CA ASP A 229 -3.63 14.21 31.78
C ASP A 229 -3.39 13.19 32.91
N SER A 230 -2.14 12.88 33.16
CA SER A 230 -1.70 11.93 34.20
C SER A 230 -2.09 12.37 35.64
N GLU A 231 -2.39 13.65 35.84
CA GLU A 231 -2.81 14.24 37.11
C GLU A 231 -4.35 14.37 37.22
N GLY A 232 -5.08 13.91 36.16
CA GLY A 232 -6.54 13.98 36.11
C GLY A 232 -7.11 15.33 35.71
N LYS A 233 -6.27 16.31 35.33
CA LYS A 233 -6.67 17.64 34.86
C LYS A 233 -7.18 17.58 33.43
N GLU A 234 -8.26 18.31 33.14
CA GLU A 234 -8.77 18.42 31.76
C GLU A 234 -7.79 19.14 30.85
N VAL A 235 -7.49 18.49 29.69
CA VAL A 235 -6.69 19.04 28.62
C VAL A 235 -7.54 19.12 27.36
N ILE A 236 -7.61 20.30 26.77
CA ILE A 236 -8.34 20.56 25.52
C ILE A 236 -7.31 20.61 24.40
N THR A 237 -7.42 19.67 23.45
CA THR A 237 -6.52 19.59 22.28
C THR A 237 -7.27 19.83 20.97
N PRO A 238 -6.61 20.41 19.94
CA PRO A 238 -7.21 20.57 18.62
C PRO A 238 -7.62 19.21 18.03
N ARG A 239 -8.73 19.18 17.31
CA ARG A 239 -9.17 18.04 16.50
C ARG A 239 -8.69 18.24 15.06
N TRP A 240 -8.14 17.18 14.48
CA TRP A 240 -7.51 17.16 13.15
C TRP A 240 -8.23 16.21 12.20
N ILE A 241 -9.53 16.03 12.34
CA ILE A 241 -10.31 15.05 11.57
C ILE A 241 -11.13 15.77 10.50
N ALA A 242 -10.94 15.37 9.25
CA ALA A 242 -11.74 15.81 8.10
C ALA A 242 -13.25 15.71 8.36
N GLY A 243 -14.00 16.68 7.84
CA GLY A 243 -15.45 16.81 8.07
C GLY A 243 -16.35 16.31 6.94
N GLY A 244 -15.80 15.90 5.81
CA GLY A 244 -16.57 15.49 4.63
C GLY A 244 -17.29 14.15 4.80
N LYS A 245 -18.30 13.89 3.96
CA LYS A 245 -19.11 12.67 3.98
C LYS A 245 -18.50 11.51 3.20
N HIS A 246 -17.71 11.83 2.18
CA HIS A 246 -17.10 10.84 1.30
C HIS A 246 -15.58 10.94 1.39
N ALA A 247 -14.93 9.78 1.33
CA ALA A 247 -13.51 9.63 1.12
C ALA A 247 -13.25 9.34 -0.36
N GLU A 248 -12.40 10.13 -1.00
CA GLU A 248 -12.13 10.03 -2.44
C GLU A 248 -10.65 9.95 -2.71
N PHE A 249 -10.29 9.12 -3.68
CA PHE A 249 -8.96 9.05 -4.27
C PHE A 249 -9.08 9.16 -5.79
N ALA A 250 -8.19 9.95 -6.40
CA ALA A 250 -7.96 9.97 -7.83
C ALA A 250 -6.46 10.07 -8.08
N GLY A 251 -5.91 9.15 -8.85
CA GLY A 251 -4.47 9.09 -9.08
C GLY A 251 -4.10 8.51 -10.44
N VAL A 252 -2.89 8.86 -10.88
CA VAL A 252 -2.26 8.38 -12.11
C VAL A 252 -0.80 8.08 -11.83
N GLY A 253 -0.27 7.02 -12.43
CA GLY A 253 1.12 6.64 -12.33
C GLY A 253 1.67 6.24 -13.69
N VAL A 254 2.98 6.40 -13.86
CA VAL A 254 3.74 5.98 -15.04
C VAL A 254 4.99 5.23 -14.59
N LYS A 255 5.41 4.25 -15.38
CA LYS A 255 6.68 3.53 -15.14
C LYS A 255 7.42 3.28 -16.44
N TYR A 256 8.73 3.11 -16.32
CA TYR A 256 9.61 2.47 -17.28
C TYR A 256 10.38 1.36 -16.58
N ASN A 257 10.36 0.15 -17.12
CA ASN A 257 11.03 -1.02 -16.55
C ASN A 257 11.62 -1.87 -17.68
N ASP A 258 12.79 -1.50 -18.13
CA ASP A 258 13.56 -2.23 -19.16
C ASP A 258 15.05 -1.87 -19.03
N ASN A 259 15.94 -2.69 -19.64
CA ASN A 259 17.38 -2.47 -19.64
C ASN A 259 17.99 -2.24 -18.25
N ASP A 260 17.55 -3.03 -17.25
CA ASP A 260 17.99 -2.96 -15.86
C ASP A 260 17.66 -1.62 -15.15
N LEU A 261 16.96 -0.71 -15.82
CA LEU A 261 16.51 0.57 -15.31
C LEU A 261 15.03 0.51 -14.96
N TYR A 262 14.71 0.91 -13.73
CA TYR A 262 13.36 1.14 -13.28
C TYR A 262 13.16 2.60 -12.92
N LEU A 263 12.20 3.24 -13.55
CA LEU A 263 11.75 4.59 -13.23
C LEU A 263 10.24 4.56 -13.03
N ALA A 264 9.74 5.20 -11.99
CA ALA A 264 8.31 5.36 -11.82
C ALA A 264 7.99 6.69 -11.14
N ALA A 265 6.78 7.18 -11.42
CA ALA A 265 6.23 8.34 -10.74
C ALA A 265 4.72 8.20 -10.64
N ASP A 266 4.15 8.68 -9.54
CA ASP A 266 2.72 8.85 -9.39
C ASP A 266 2.36 10.24 -8.86
N TYR A 267 1.12 10.64 -9.18
CA TYR A 267 0.45 11.80 -8.61
C TYR A 267 -0.97 11.41 -8.23
N SER A 268 -1.38 11.83 -7.04
CA SER A 268 -2.76 11.63 -6.60
C SER A 268 -3.31 12.79 -5.78
N GLU A 269 -4.64 12.93 -5.81
CA GLU A 269 -5.39 13.73 -4.86
C GLU A 269 -6.28 12.81 -4.01
N THR A 270 -6.29 13.08 -2.70
CA THR A 270 -7.16 12.40 -1.73
C THR A 270 -8.04 13.41 -1.01
N ARG A 271 -9.23 12.99 -0.62
CA ARG A 271 -10.16 13.79 0.17
C ARG A 271 -10.70 13.01 1.35
N ASN A 272 -10.65 13.61 2.54
CA ASN A 272 -11.20 13.11 3.80
C ASN A 272 -10.67 11.73 4.24
N MET A 273 -9.43 11.38 3.84
CA MET A 273 -8.92 10.04 4.08
C MET A 273 -7.43 9.95 4.43
N THR A 274 -6.57 10.88 4.00
CA THR A 274 -5.13 10.78 4.25
C THR A 274 -4.81 10.99 5.72
N PRO A 275 -4.26 9.97 6.40
CA PRO A 275 -3.83 10.08 7.79
C PRO A 275 -2.60 10.98 7.90
N PHE A 276 -2.45 11.68 9.02
CA PHE A 276 -1.22 12.39 9.35
C PHE A 276 -1.03 12.53 10.85
N GLY A 277 0.23 12.67 11.26
CA GLY A 277 0.60 12.83 12.65
C GLY A 277 0.05 11.72 13.54
N SER A 278 -0.38 12.05 14.75
CA SER A 278 -0.83 11.05 15.74
C SER A 278 -2.22 10.49 15.46
N ALA A 279 -3.14 11.28 14.93
CA ALA A 279 -4.54 10.87 14.69
C ALA A 279 -5.28 11.81 13.73
N GLY A 280 -4.58 12.54 12.88
CA GLY A 280 -5.17 13.46 11.90
C GLY A 280 -5.72 12.73 10.68
N ILE A 281 -6.74 13.31 10.05
CA ILE A 281 -7.24 12.96 8.72
C ILE A 281 -7.40 14.27 7.95
N ALA A 282 -6.64 14.43 6.87
CA ALA A 282 -6.68 15.64 6.05
C ALA A 282 -7.99 15.74 5.25
N ASP A 283 -8.54 16.96 5.16
CA ASP A 283 -9.70 17.24 4.30
C ASP A 283 -9.35 17.04 2.82
N LYS A 284 -8.13 17.45 2.43
CA LYS A 284 -7.58 17.23 1.10
C LYS A 284 -6.07 17.08 1.21
N ALA A 285 -5.50 16.13 0.45
CA ALA A 285 -4.05 16.05 0.25
C ALA A 285 -3.71 15.85 -1.23
N ARG A 286 -2.52 16.33 -1.62
CA ARG A 286 -1.87 16.06 -2.90
C ARG A 286 -0.62 15.26 -2.63
N ASN A 287 -0.42 14.22 -3.40
CA ASN A 287 0.67 13.27 -3.17
C ASN A 287 1.47 13.10 -4.46
N ILE A 288 2.79 13.02 -4.30
CA ILE A 288 3.74 12.79 -5.38
C ILE A 288 4.74 11.77 -4.88
N GLU A 289 4.97 10.73 -5.65
CA GLU A 289 6.08 9.81 -5.44
C GLU A 289 6.85 9.64 -6.75
N VAL A 290 8.18 9.63 -6.66
CA VAL A 290 9.07 9.40 -7.80
C VAL A 290 10.16 8.45 -7.34
N VAL A 291 10.48 7.44 -8.14
CA VAL A 291 11.51 6.45 -7.84
C VAL A 291 12.37 6.15 -9.05
N ALA A 292 13.67 5.96 -8.82
CA ALA A 292 14.62 5.49 -9.78
C ALA A 292 15.47 4.37 -9.18
N GLN A 293 15.63 3.25 -9.91
CA GLN A 293 16.48 2.13 -9.52
C GLN A 293 17.25 1.64 -10.74
N TYR A 294 18.45 1.10 -10.52
CA TYR A 294 19.23 0.45 -11.55
C TYR A 294 19.82 -0.86 -11.02
N MET A 295 19.69 -1.95 -11.77
CA MET A 295 20.23 -3.26 -11.42
C MET A 295 21.57 -3.48 -12.11
N PHE A 296 22.65 -3.54 -11.34
CA PHE A 296 23.97 -3.89 -11.87
C PHE A 296 24.13 -5.42 -11.99
N ASP A 297 24.85 -5.89 -12.99
CA ASP A 297 25.12 -7.32 -13.25
C ASP A 297 25.70 -8.07 -12.04
N PHE A 298 26.43 -7.37 -11.16
CA PHE A 298 27.00 -7.95 -9.95
C PHE A 298 26.03 -8.02 -8.76
N GLY A 299 24.75 -7.72 -8.97
CA GLY A 299 23.69 -7.89 -8.00
C GLY A 299 23.40 -6.68 -7.11
N LEU A 300 24.01 -5.51 -7.32
CA LEU A 300 23.68 -4.28 -6.60
C LEU A 300 22.53 -3.54 -7.29
N ARG A 301 21.51 -3.16 -6.51
CA ARG A 301 20.40 -2.31 -6.98
C ARG A 301 20.27 -1.07 -6.09
N PRO A 302 20.96 0.03 -6.38
CA PRO A 302 20.69 1.32 -5.75
C PRO A 302 19.31 1.83 -6.09
N SER A 303 18.75 2.63 -5.20
CA SER A 303 17.48 3.32 -5.35
C SER A 303 17.57 4.75 -4.84
N LEU A 304 16.84 5.64 -5.51
CA LEU A 304 16.63 7.02 -5.12
C LEU A 304 15.16 7.34 -5.28
N ALA A 305 14.55 7.94 -4.27
CA ALA A 305 13.15 8.37 -4.37
C ALA A 305 12.91 9.74 -3.72
N TYR A 306 11.83 10.38 -4.18
CA TYR A 306 11.21 11.51 -3.52
C TYR A 306 9.76 11.18 -3.25
N VAL A 307 9.31 11.39 -2.01
CA VAL A 307 7.96 11.09 -1.53
C VAL A 307 7.40 12.32 -0.84
N GLN A 308 6.22 12.78 -1.27
CA GLN A 308 5.53 13.91 -0.66
C GLN A 308 4.03 13.64 -0.52
N SER A 309 3.48 13.96 0.65
CA SER A 309 2.05 14.19 0.88
C SER A 309 1.86 15.58 1.45
N LYS A 310 1.12 16.43 0.74
CA LYS A 310 0.83 17.81 1.15
C LYS A 310 -0.64 17.98 1.46
N GLY A 311 -0.98 18.22 2.73
CA GLY A 311 -2.32 18.56 3.17
C GLY A 311 -2.64 20.00 2.78
N MET A 312 -3.82 20.19 2.20
CA MET A 312 -4.29 21.51 1.73
C MET A 312 -5.21 22.12 2.78
N ASP A 313 -5.00 23.40 3.11
CA ASP A 313 -5.81 24.14 4.11
C ASP A 313 -5.97 23.40 5.44
N VAL A 314 -4.89 22.83 5.97
CA VAL A 314 -4.92 22.00 7.19
C VAL A 314 -5.42 22.80 8.40
N LYS A 315 -6.45 22.28 9.06
CA LYS A 315 -7.08 22.92 10.22
C LYS A 315 -6.93 22.08 11.47
N GLY A 316 -6.51 22.73 12.56
CA GLY A 316 -6.48 22.17 13.90
C GLY A 316 -7.31 23.00 14.85
N GLY A 317 -8.44 22.48 15.29
CA GLY A 317 -9.40 23.25 16.10
C GLY A 317 -9.99 24.41 15.31
N ILE A 318 -9.64 25.65 15.71
CA ILE A 318 -10.06 26.90 15.05
C ILE A 318 -8.94 27.55 14.24
N VAL A 319 -7.72 26.97 14.28
CA VAL A 319 -6.55 27.51 13.61
C VAL A 319 -6.45 26.88 12.21
N ASN A 320 -6.26 27.72 11.20
CA ASN A 320 -5.87 27.29 9.87
C ASN A 320 -4.36 27.46 9.71
N TYR A 321 -3.65 26.37 9.47
CA TYR A 321 -2.20 26.35 9.26
C TYR A 321 -1.83 26.48 7.78
N GLY A 322 -2.82 26.59 6.87
CA GLY A 322 -2.60 26.57 5.43
C GLY A 322 -2.14 25.22 4.91
N ASP A 323 -1.42 25.25 3.81
CA ASP A 323 -0.86 24.05 3.19
C ASP A 323 0.36 23.55 3.98
N GLN A 324 0.33 22.28 4.41
CA GLN A 324 1.36 21.67 5.25
C GLN A 324 1.85 20.36 4.67
N SER A 325 3.17 20.13 4.69
CA SER A 325 3.73 18.80 4.40
C SER A 325 3.36 17.82 5.52
N LEU A 326 2.69 16.74 5.15
CA LEU A 326 2.27 15.65 6.05
C LEU A 326 3.30 14.53 6.07
N VAL A 327 3.89 14.26 4.91
CA VAL A 327 5.03 13.38 4.63
C VAL A 327 5.87 14.09 3.57
N GLU A 328 7.17 14.20 3.76
CA GLU A 328 8.07 14.71 2.74
C GLU A 328 9.50 14.26 3.02
N TYR A 329 10.08 13.47 2.11
CA TYR A 329 11.43 12.97 2.27
C TYR A 329 12.09 12.59 0.94
N ILE A 330 13.42 12.52 0.97
CA ILE A 330 14.24 11.82 -0.01
C ILE A 330 14.66 10.49 0.58
N ASP A 331 14.58 9.44 -0.21
CA ASP A 331 15.05 8.12 0.15
C ASP A 331 16.26 7.72 -0.71
N VAL A 332 17.31 7.24 -0.06
CA VAL A 332 18.55 6.77 -0.71
C VAL A 332 18.86 5.40 -0.17
N GLY A 333 18.66 4.39 -0.98
CA GLY A 333 18.83 3.01 -0.54
C GLY A 333 19.55 2.12 -1.56
N ALA A 334 19.81 0.90 -1.15
CA ALA A 334 20.31 -0.15 -2.01
C ALA A 334 19.92 -1.54 -1.52
N ASN A 335 19.67 -2.44 -2.44
CA ASN A 335 19.67 -3.88 -2.22
C ASN A 335 20.89 -4.51 -2.86
N TYR A 336 21.55 -5.45 -2.18
CA TYR A 336 22.59 -6.29 -2.76
C TYR A 336 22.15 -7.76 -2.74
N PHE A 337 21.86 -8.31 -3.91
CA PHE A 337 21.37 -9.67 -4.06
C PHE A 337 22.53 -10.65 -4.06
N LEU A 338 22.71 -11.40 -2.98
CA LEU A 338 23.70 -12.49 -2.87
C LEU A 338 23.29 -13.68 -3.75
N ASN A 339 22.02 -13.92 -3.85
CA ASN A 339 21.39 -14.88 -4.76
C ASN A 339 19.88 -14.60 -4.83
N LYS A 340 19.11 -15.43 -5.53
CA LYS A 340 17.66 -15.27 -5.70
C LYS A 340 16.83 -15.34 -4.38
N ASN A 341 17.42 -15.83 -3.28
CA ASN A 341 16.72 -16.05 -2.01
C ASN A 341 17.29 -15.20 -0.85
N MET A 342 18.39 -14.50 -1.06
CA MET A 342 19.05 -13.73 0.00
C MET A 342 19.60 -12.42 -0.53
N SER A 343 19.24 -11.33 0.14
CA SER A 343 19.75 -9.99 -0.11
C SER A 343 20.14 -9.29 1.18
N LEU A 344 21.02 -8.32 1.06
CA LEU A 344 21.33 -7.31 2.06
C LEU A 344 20.70 -6.01 1.62
N LEU A 345 20.27 -5.18 2.57
CA LEU A 345 19.73 -3.86 2.26
C LEU A 345 20.30 -2.80 3.20
N ILE A 346 20.36 -1.59 2.67
CA ILE A 346 20.53 -0.36 3.42
C ILE A 346 19.54 0.65 2.83
N ASP A 347 18.94 1.44 3.71
CA ASP A 347 17.97 2.46 3.31
C ASP A 347 18.08 3.65 4.25
N TYR A 348 18.04 4.87 3.69
CA TYR A 348 18.18 6.10 4.46
C TYR A 348 17.11 7.11 4.02
N LYS A 349 16.19 7.35 4.93
CA LYS A 349 15.10 8.30 4.80
C LYS A 349 15.54 9.67 5.33
N ILE A 350 15.76 10.63 4.45
CA ILE A 350 16.10 12.02 4.76
C ILE A 350 14.82 12.82 4.84
N ASN A 351 14.35 13.11 6.03
CA ASN A 351 13.12 13.87 6.24
C ASN A 351 13.37 15.36 5.86
N LEU A 352 12.44 15.93 5.08
CA LEU A 352 12.50 17.31 4.60
C LEU A 352 11.53 18.24 5.35
N ILE A 353 10.79 17.71 6.33
CA ILE A 353 9.83 18.50 7.12
C ILE A 353 10.55 19.16 8.30
N ASP A 354 10.58 20.47 8.32
CA ASP A 354 11.11 21.24 9.45
C ASP A 354 10.19 21.21 10.66
N GLU A 355 10.78 21.28 11.85
CA GLU A 355 10.05 21.40 13.10
C GLU A 355 9.28 22.73 13.16
N SER A 356 8.00 22.68 13.44
CA SER A 356 7.09 23.82 13.48
C SER A 356 6.04 23.69 14.57
N GLU A 357 5.26 24.73 14.82
CA GLU A 357 4.11 24.66 15.72
C GLU A 357 3.08 23.62 15.23
N PHE A 358 2.89 23.51 13.91
CA PHE A 358 2.02 22.52 13.30
C PHE A 358 2.53 21.10 13.57
N THR A 359 3.79 20.80 13.22
CA THR A 359 4.35 19.46 13.37
C THR A 359 4.33 18.96 14.81
N LYS A 360 4.67 19.84 15.77
CA LYS A 360 4.60 19.55 17.21
C LYS A 360 3.19 19.24 17.69
N LYS A 361 2.21 20.07 17.30
CA LYS A 361 0.82 19.89 17.74
C LYS A 361 0.10 18.73 17.07
N ALA A 362 0.39 18.49 15.82
CA ALA A 362 -0.22 17.42 15.03
C ALA A 362 0.51 16.07 15.22
N GLY A 363 1.75 16.07 15.71
CA GLY A 363 2.58 14.88 15.86
C GLY A 363 3.11 14.38 14.51
N VAL A 364 3.43 15.29 13.58
CA VAL A 364 4.06 14.95 12.31
C VAL A 364 5.55 14.71 12.56
N ALA A 365 6.07 13.59 12.07
CA ALA A 365 7.47 13.22 12.24
C ALA A 365 8.41 14.13 11.44
N THR A 366 9.53 14.50 12.04
CA THR A 366 10.57 15.36 11.46
C THR A 366 11.95 14.69 11.48
N ASP A 367 12.05 13.46 11.99
CA ASP A 367 13.31 12.74 12.17
C ASP A 367 13.74 12.01 10.89
N ASN A 368 15.06 11.89 10.69
CA ASN A 368 15.65 10.97 9.72
C ASN A 368 15.62 9.53 10.25
N ILE A 369 15.65 8.56 9.36
CA ILE A 369 15.68 7.13 9.71
C ILE A 369 16.71 6.40 8.86
#